data_0a89f6a35b22f85eb843fde4ff32be9d
#
_entry.id   0a89f6a35b22f85eb843fde4ff32be9d
#
_cell.length_a   1.000
_cell.length_b   1.000
_cell.length_c   1.000
_cell.angle_alpha   90.00
_cell.angle_beta   90.00
_cell.angle_gamma   90.00
#
_symmetry.space_group_name_H-M   'P 1'
#
loop_
_entity.id
_entity.type
_entity.pdbx_description
1 polymer ?
#
loop_
_entity_poly.entity_id
_entity_poly.type
_entity_poly.pdbx_seq_one_letter_code
_entity_poly.pdbx_strand_id
1 'polypeptide(L)'
;MVIQVRHGKGGKDRTVMLSAQLLLAILRVYWRLARPATWLLPGRGDKPIHAQVLYGACRSAAKAAGLTKRVTVHTLRHSFATHLLESGVDIRIIQVLLGHSNLSTTARYTHVATTIIAATQSPFDRLKLEVVPTA
;
A
#
# COMPACT_ATOMS: atom_id res chain seq x y z
N MET A 1 -4.34 5.23 -11.21
CA MET A 1 -4.74 3.87 -10.75
C MET A 1 -4.98 3.89 -9.25
N VAL A 2 -6.02 3.19 -8.78
CA VAL A 2 -6.41 3.20 -7.37
C VAL A 2 -6.79 1.79 -6.90
N ILE A 3 -6.65 1.55 -5.60
CA ILE A 3 -7.13 0.36 -4.90
C ILE A 3 -8.29 0.79 -4.01
N GLN A 4 -9.41 0.10 -4.11
CA GLN A 4 -10.53 0.26 -3.18
C GLN A 4 -10.36 -0.69 -2.00
N VAL A 5 -10.19 -0.16 -0.81
CA VAL A 5 -10.17 -0.92 0.44
C VAL A 5 -11.58 -0.93 1.01
N ARG A 6 -12.21 -2.10 0.98
CA ARG A 6 -13.56 -2.31 1.54
C ARG A 6 -13.44 -2.85 2.96
N HIS A 7 -14.37 -2.44 3.82
CA HIS A 7 -14.43 -2.88 5.22
C HIS A 7 -13.10 -2.72 5.98
N GLY A 8 -12.42 -1.57 5.75
CA GLY A 8 -11.19 -1.25 6.46
C GLY A 8 -11.38 -1.05 7.97
N LYS A 9 -10.38 -0.50 8.64
CA LYS A 9 -10.43 -0.24 10.09
C LYS A 9 -11.68 0.59 10.44
N GLY A 10 -12.51 0.06 11.36
CA GLY A 10 -13.78 0.67 11.74
C GLY A 10 -14.90 0.50 10.70
N GLY A 11 -14.82 -0.51 9.81
CA GLY A 11 -15.83 -0.80 8.80
C GLY A 11 -15.91 0.23 7.66
N LYS A 12 -14.94 1.15 7.55
CA LYS A 12 -14.96 2.23 6.56
C LYS A 12 -14.22 1.84 5.29
N ASP A 13 -14.83 2.19 4.17
CA ASP A 13 -14.21 2.07 2.85
C ASP A 13 -13.28 3.26 2.58
N ARG A 14 -12.22 3.01 1.84
CA ARG A 14 -11.32 4.07 1.36
C ARG A 14 -10.65 3.70 0.07
N THR A 15 -10.23 4.71 -0.66
CA THR A 15 -9.43 4.58 -1.88
C THR A 15 -7.98 4.95 -1.59
N VAL A 16 -7.04 4.16 -2.10
CA VAL A 16 -5.61 4.45 -2.02
C VAL A 16 -4.99 4.36 -3.42
N MET A 17 -3.88 5.07 -3.65
CA MET A 17 -3.19 5.00 -4.93
C MET A 17 -2.55 3.61 -5.14
N LEU A 18 -2.53 3.18 -6.39
CA LEU A 18 -1.77 2.03 -6.84
C LEU A 18 -0.56 2.51 -7.64
N SER A 19 0.62 2.18 -7.18
CA SER A 19 1.86 2.45 -7.90
C SER A 19 1.86 1.73 -9.26
N ALA A 20 2.21 2.45 -10.33
CA ALA A 20 2.37 1.89 -11.66
C ALA A 20 3.50 0.85 -11.69
N GLN A 21 4.62 1.13 -11.03
CA GLN A 21 5.74 0.20 -10.93
C GLN A 21 5.34 -1.07 -10.18
N LEU A 22 4.63 -0.96 -9.05
CA LEU A 22 4.13 -2.10 -8.31
C LEU A 22 3.20 -2.97 -9.16
N LEU A 23 2.29 -2.36 -9.91
CA LEU A 23 1.38 -3.08 -10.79
C LEU A 23 2.14 -3.82 -11.89
N LEU A 24 3.04 -3.14 -12.59
CA LEU A 24 3.72 -3.69 -13.78
C LEU A 24 4.79 -4.73 -13.39
N ALA A 25 5.64 -4.40 -12.41
CA ALA A 25 6.78 -5.23 -12.05
C ALA A 25 6.41 -6.42 -11.15
N ILE A 26 5.46 -6.26 -10.27
CA ILE A 26 5.17 -7.26 -9.22
C ILE A 26 3.79 -7.89 -9.38
N LEU A 27 2.71 -7.09 -9.35
CA LEU A 27 1.36 -7.65 -9.31
C LEU A 27 0.97 -8.40 -10.57
N ARG A 28 1.41 -7.96 -11.76
CA ARG A 28 1.13 -8.67 -13.01
C ARG A 28 1.87 -10.01 -13.08
N VAL A 29 3.13 -10.05 -12.62
CA VAL A 29 3.91 -11.29 -12.57
C VAL A 29 3.26 -12.24 -11.57
N TYR A 30 2.96 -11.77 -10.37
CA TYR A 30 2.27 -12.54 -9.35
C TYR A 30 0.93 -13.09 -9.88
N TRP A 31 0.11 -12.26 -10.53
CA TRP A 31 -1.16 -12.68 -11.10
C TRP A 31 -1.01 -13.79 -12.15
N ARG A 32 -0.01 -13.70 -13.00
CA ARG A 32 0.26 -14.75 -14.01
C ARG A 32 0.62 -16.10 -13.38
N LEU A 33 1.38 -16.07 -12.30
CA LEU A 33 1.86 -17.27 -11.61
C LEU A 33 0.81 -17.87 -10.67
N ALA A 34 0.20 -17.06 -9.83
CA ALA A 34 -0.65 -17.53 -8.75
C ALA A 34 -2.14 -17.66 -9.13
N ARG A 35 -2.62 -16.88 -10.12
CA ARG A 35 -4.03 -16.85 -10.57
C ARG A 35 -5.03 -16.87 -9.40
N PRO A 36 -4.92 -15.97 -8.43
CA PRO A 36 -5.79 -16.00 -7.26
C PRO A 36 -7.26 -15.80 -7.66
N ALA A 37 -8.17 -16.65 -7.13
CA ALA A 37 -9.58 -16.64 -7.49
C ALA A 37 -10.38 -15.56 -6.76
N THR A 38 -10.32 -15.55 -5.43
CA THR A 38 -11.16 -14.68 -4.59
C THR A 38 -10.36 -13.53 -3.97
N TRP A 39 -9.22 -13.82 -3.38
CA TRP A 39 -8.39 -12.86 -2.68
C TRP A 39 -7.09 -12.62 -3.44
N LEU A 40 -6.70 -11.37 -3.63
CA LEU A 40 -5.41 -11.05 -4.25
C LEU A 40 -4.25 -11.74 -3.52
N LEU A 41 -4.29 -11.75 -2.20
CA LEU A 41 -3.34 -12.48 -1.35
C LEU A 41 -4.13 -13.51 -0.54
N PRO A 42 -4.25 -14.75 -1.04
CA PRO A 42 -5.00 -15.80 -0.35
C PRO A 42 -4.26 -16.30 0.88
N GLY A 43 -5.02 -16.67 1.89
CA GLY A 43 -4.57 -17.35 3.10
C GLY A 43 -4.96 -18.82 3.10
N ARG A 44 -5.12 -19.40 4.27
CA ARG A 44 -5.61 -20.77 4.44
C ARG A 44 -7.13 -20.84 4.23
N GLY A 45 -7.57 -21.80 3.44
CA GLY A 45 -8.98 -21.91 3.04
C GLY A 45 -9.41 -20.70 2.20
N ASP A 46 -10.69 -20.39 2.15
CA ASP A 46 -11.22 -19.25 1.41
C ASP A 46 -11.18 -17.95 2.26
N LYS A 47 -10.00 -17.63 2.80
CA LYS A 47 -9.76 -16.45 3.63
C LYS A 47 -8.59 -15.63 3.08
N PRO A 48 -8.56 -14.31 3.35
CA PRO A 48 -7.39 -13.49 2.99
C PRO A 48 -6.18 -13.88 3.85
N ILE A 49 -4.99 -13.49 3.38
CA ILE A 49 -3.74 -13.68 4.12
C ILE A 49 -3.82 -13.11 5.54
N HIS A 50 -3.33 -13.86 6.51
CA HIS A 50 -3.30 -13.40 7.89
C HIS A 50 -2.22 -12.33 8.11
N ALA A 51 -2.51 -11.31 8.93
CA ALA A 51 -1.58 -10.21 9.20
C ALA A 51 -0.20 -10.67 9.70
N GLN A 52 -0.14 -11.75 10.48
CA GLN A 52 1.13 -12.30 10.96
C GLN A 52 2.07 -12.78 9.85
N VAL A 53 1.52 -13.27 8.74
CA VAL A 53 2.33 -13.65 7.57
C VAL A 53 2.99 -12.43 6.96
N LEU A 54 2.25 -11.31 6.87
CA LEU A 54 2.81 -10.02 6.41
C LEU A 54 3.92 -9.52 7.35
N TYR A 55 3.73 -9.63 8.67
CA TYR A 55 4.76 -9.25 9.64
C TYR A 55 6.01 -10.13 9.50
N GLY A 56 5.84 -11.43 9.30
CA GLY A 56 6.94 -12.36 9.05
C GLY A 56 7.71 -12.02 7.77
N ALA A 57 6.99 -11.80 6.66
CA ALA A 57 7.57 -11.41 5.38
C ALA A 57 8.35 -10.10 5.47
N CYS A 58 7.77 -9.08 6.12
CA CYS A 58 8.43 -7.79 6.34
C CYS A 58 9.75 -7.94 7.12
N ARG A 59 9.74 -8.75 8.18
CA ARG A 59 10.94 -9.02 8.99
C ARG A 59 12.01 -9.77 8.19
N SER A 60 11.60 -10.78 7.43
CA SER A 60 12.53 -11.55 6.58
C SER A 60 13.15 -10.68 5.50
N ALA A 61 12.36 -9.82 4.84
CA ALA A 61 12.85 -8.89 3.84
C ALA A 61 13.83 -7.86 4.43
N ALA A 62 13.54 -7.31 5.62
CA ALA A 62 14.44 -6.39 6.31
C ALA A 62 15.77 -7.05 6.64
N LYS A 63 15.75 -8.31 7.12
CA LYS A 63 16.96 -9.10 7.40
C LYS A 63 17.75 -9.36 6.12
N ALA A 64 17.08 -9.77 5.04
CA ALA A 64 17.73 -10.03 3.76
C ALA A 64 18.37 -8.77 3.15
N ALA A 65 17.77 -7.59 3.39
CA ALA A 65 18.31 -6.29 3.01
C ALA A 65 19.44 -5.77 3.92
N GLY A 66 19.87 -6.54 4.93
CA GLY A 66 20.92 -6.12 5.86
C GLY A 66 20.54 -4.99 6.80
N LEU A 67 19.23 -4.72 6.98
CA LEU A 67 18.79 -3.64 7.86
C LEU A 67 18.94 -4.04 9.33
N THR A 68 19.74 -3.29 10.07
CA THR A 68 19.97 -3.51 11.51
C THR A 68 18.84 -2.94 12.38
N LYS A 69 18.09 -1.97 11.86
CA LYS A 69 16.93 -1.38 12.55
C LYS A 69 15.74 -2.33 12.54
N ARG A 70 14.93 -2.28 13.59
CA ARG A 70 13.67 -3.01 13.65
C ARG A 70 12.67 -2.42 12.66
N VAL A 71 12.45 -3.12 11.55
CA VAL A 71 11.46 -2.74 10.53
C VAL A 71 10.19 -3.56 10.72
N THR A 72 9.06 -2.87 10.72
CA THR A 72 7.71 -3.45 10.84
C THR A 72 6.80 -2.89 9.75
N VAL A 73 5.63 -3.49 9.55
CA VAL A 73 4.61 -2.94 8.65
C VAL A 73 4.22 -1.50 9.06
N HIS A 74 4.21 -1.19 10.36
CA HIS A 74 3.98 0.17 10.86
C HIS A 74 5.11 1.12 10.48
N THR A 75 6.36 0.66 10.52
CA THR A 75 7.51 1.44 10.07
C THR A 75 7.38 1.80 8.58
N LEU A 76 7.01 0.83 7.72
CA LEU A 76 6.79 1.08 6.31
C LEU A 76 5.63 2.07 6.06
N ARG A 77 4.54 1.91 6.80
CA ARG A 77 3.41 2.84 6.74
C ARG A 77 3.82 4.26 7.17
N HIS A 78 4.64 4.38 8.20
CA HIS A 78 5.14 5.68 8.67
C HIS A 78 6.07 6.32 7.64
N SER A 79 7.02 5.54 7.10
CA SER A 79 7.90 6.01 6.02
C SER A 79 7.11 6.48 4.79
N PHE A 80 6.07 5.74 4.39
CA PHE A 80 5.18 6.15 3.31
C PHE A 80 4.54 7.53 3.57
N ALA A 81 4.01 7.74 4.78
CA ALA A 81 3.42 9.03 5.16
C ALA A 81 4.45 10.16 5.16
N THR A 82 5.65 9.90 5.71
CA THR A 82 6.74 10.89 5.76
C THR A 82 7.19 11.29 4.36
N HIS A 83 7.41 10.34 3.47
CA HIS A 83 7.81 10.64 2.10
C HIS A 83 6.75 11.39 1.30
N LEU A 84 5.47 11.12 1.53
CA LEU A 84 4.39 11.92 0.93
C LEU A 84 4.42 13.36 1.45
N LEU A 85 4.60 13.54 2.76
CA LEU A 85 4.67 14.86 3.39
C LEU A 85 5.88 15.65 2.86
N GLU A 86 7.05 15.05 2.81
CA GLU A 86 8.28 15.62 2.24
C GLU A 86 8.14 15.97 0.75
N SER A 87 7.24 15.26 0.07
CA SER A 87 6.89 15.53 -1.33
C SER A 87 5.86 16.65 -1.52
N GLY A 88 5.44 17.30 -0.43
CA GLY A 88 4.48 18.41 -0.46
C GLY A 88 3.02 17.96 -0.56
N VAL A 89 2.71 16.69 -0.32
CA VAL A 89 1.32 16.21 -0.29
C VAL A 89 0.64 16.74 0.96
N ASP A 90 -0.55 17.31 0.79
CA ASP A 90 -1.35 17.83 1.90
C ASP A 90 -1.62 16.76 2.96
N ILE A 91 -1.44 17.13 4.23
CA ILE A 91 -1.58 16.20 5.37
C ILE A 91 -2.98 15.58 5.46
N ARG A 92 -4.01 16.26 4.99
CA ARG A 92 -5.39 15.74 4.95
C ARG A 92 -5.52 14.60 3.96
N ILE A 93 -4.82 14.68 2.82
CA ILE A 93 -4.77 13.59 1.83
C ILE A 93 -4.06 12.39 2.44
N ILE A 94 -2.94 12.61 3.13
CA ILE A 94 -2.21 11.56 3.83
C ILE A 94 -3.09 10.88 4.89
N GLN A 95 -3.86 11.64 5.66
CA GLN A 95 -4.79 11.10 6.65
C GLN A 95 -5.86 10.21 6.00
N VAL A 96 -6.44 10.64 4.87
CA VAL A 96 -7.43 9.83 4.11
C VAL A 96 -6.79 8.54 3.60
N LEU A 97 -5.60 8.61 2.99
CA LEU A 97 -4.86 7.44 2.50
C LEU A 97 -4.57 6.43 3.62
N LEU A 98 -4.22 6.93 4.79
CA LEU A 98 -3.95 6.10 5.95
C LEU A 98 -5.22 5.58 6.64
N GLY A 99 -6.38 6.13 6.35
CA GLY A 99 -7.65 5.75 6.98
C GLY A 99 -7.70 6.13 8.47
N HIS A 100 -7.15 7.27 8.84
CA HIS A 100 -7.25 7.81 10.19
C HIS A 100 -8.64 8.40 10.41
N SER A 101 -9.38 7.91 11.41
CA SER A 101 -10.81 8.11 11.63
C SER A 101 -11.23 9.48 12.18
N ASN A 102 -10.33 10.42 12.37
CA ASN A 102 -10.60 11.67 13.11
C ASN A 102 -10.96 12.88 12.23
N LEU A 103 -11.62 12.67 11.10
CA LEU A 103 -12.20 13.76 10.33
C LEU A 103 -13.70 13.50 10.11
N SER A 104 -14.53 14.16 10.91
CA SER A 104 -16.00 14.12 10.85
C SER A 104 -16.62 14.77 9.61
N THR A 105 -15.86 15.02 8.55
CA THR A 105 -16.28 15.73 7.33
C THR A 105 -16.09 14.91 6.06
N THR A 106 -16.35 13.63 6.12
CA THR A 106 -16.00 12.67 5.04
C THR A 106 -16.83 12.84 3.75
N ALA A 107 -18.02 13.43 3.79
CA ALA A 107 -18.91 13.44 2.63
C ALA A 107 -18.58 14.50 1.55
N ARG A 108 -17.95 15.60 1.90
CA ARG A 108 -17.58 16.66 0.93
C ARG A 108 -16.22 16.46 0.24
N TYR A 109 -15.35 15.67 0.83
CA TYR A 109 -13.98 15.46 0.33
C TYR A 109 -13.80 14.21 -0.50
N THR A 110 -14.78 13.31 -0.56
CA THR A 110 -14.67 12.03 -1.27
C THR A 110 -14.44 12.23 -2.79
N HIS A 111 -15.12 13.16 -3.43
CA HIS A 111 -14.92 13.40 -4.87
C HIS A 111 -13.59 14.11 -5.18
N VAL A 112 -13.25 15.14 -4.42
CA VAL A 112 -11.98 15.88 -4.58
C VAL A 112 -10.80 14.97 -4.19
N ALA A 113 -10.94 14.20 -3.12
CA ALA A 113 -9.92 13.27 -2.67
C ALA A 113 -9.61 12.17 -3.71
N THR A 114 -10.60 11.63 -4.42
CA THR A 114 -10.37 10.56 -5.39
C THR A 114 -9.53 11.05 -6.58
N THR A 115 -9.82 12.24 -7.11
CA THR A 115 -9.06 12.82 -8.21
C THR A 115 -7.61 13.13 -7.80
N ILE A 116 -7.42 13.71 -6.62
CA ILE A 116 -6.09 14.05 -6.09
C ILE A 116 -5.32 12.77 -5.75
N ILE A 117 -5.96 11.76 -5.15
CA ILE A 117 -5.36 10.46 -4.87
C ILE A 117 -4.89 9.79 -6.17
N ALA A 118 -5.70 9.81 -7.22
CA ALA A 118 -5.35 9.23 -8.52
C ALA A 118 -4.17 9.96 -9.18
N ALA A 119 -4.03 11.26 -8.96
CA ALA A 119 -2.93 12.08 -9.48
C ALA A 119 -1.67 12.01 -8.60
N THR A 120 -1.77 11.57 -7.34
CA THR A 120 -0.64 11.49 -6.42
C THR A 120 0.26 10.30 -6.78
N GLN A 121 1.53 10.59 -7.02
CA GLN A 121 2.53 9.55 -7.29
C GLN A 121 2.91 8.80 -6.00
N SER A 122 3.02 7.48 -6.12
CA SER A 122 3.56 6.66 -5.03
C SER A 122 5.04 6.99 -4.82
N PRO A 123 5.53 7.07 -3.56
CA PRO A 123 6.95 7.13 -3.28
C PRO A 123 7.74 5.99 -3.95
N PHE A 124 7.13 4.83 -4.13
CA PHE A 124 7.69 3.69 -4.84
C PHE A 124 8.00 4.00 -6.31
N ASP A 125 7.19 4.83 -6.99
CA ASP A 125 7.40 5.23 -8.38
C ASP A 125 8.59 6.18 -8.56
N ARG A 126 9.08 6.79 -7.48
CA ARG A 126 10.28 7.65 -7.46
C ARG A 126 11.57 6.86 -7.26
N LEU A 127 11.49 5.61 -6.83
CA LEU A 127 12.64 4.74 -6.71
C LEU A 127 13.05 4.26 -8.10
N LYS A 128 14.29 4.54 -8.48
CA LYS A 128 14.90 3.94 -9.68
C LYS A 128 15.27 2.50 -9.34
N LEU A 129 14.31 1.59 -9.46
CA LEU A 129 14.57 0.17 -9.25
C LEU A 129 15.19 -0.37 -10.53
N GLU A 130 16.46 -0.74 -10.49
CA GLU A 130 17.05 -1.62 -11.49
C GLU A 130 16.44 -3.01 -11.26
N VAL A 131 15.56 -3.42 -12.18
CA VAL A 131 15.09 -4.79 -12.23
C VAL A 131 16.26 -5.60 -12.77
N VAL A 132 17.01 -6.25 -11.88
CA VAL A 132 17.99 -7.26 -12.30
C VAL A 132 17.19 -8.47 -12.76
N PRO A 133 17.21 -8.82 -14.07
CA PRO A 133 16.54 -10.03 -14.52
C PRO A 133 17.29 -11.20 -13.89
N THR A 134 16.64 -11.93 -13.00
CA THR A 134 17.11 -13.25 -12.59
C THR A 134 17.01 -14.17 -13.82
N ALA A 135 18.17 -14.56 -14.30
CA ALA A 135 18.31 -15.57 -15.33
C ALA A 135 17.67 -16.91 -14.87
#